data_c24e1093b5254f17e7aa736875707faa
#
_entry.id   c24e1093b5254f17e7aa736875707faa
#
_cell.length_a   1.000
_cell.length_b   1.000
_cell.length_c   1.000
_cell.angle_alpha   90.00
_cell.angle_beta   90.00
_cell.angle_gamma   90.00
#
_symmetry.space_group_name_H-M   'P 1'
#
loop_
_entity.id
_entity.type
_entity.pdbx_description
1 polymer ?
#
loop_
_entity_poly.entity_id
_entity_poly.type
_entity_poly.pdbx_seq_one_letter_code
_entity_poly.pdbx_strand_id
1 'polypeptide(L)'
;MNKPAPLSQRQYEYMQRCMISWFNVAEGGKRGGKNVLATMIFCSLLETHKNKIHLVAGVSNATAKLNILDCDGYGLLNYFEGRHREGKYKDRDCVYVQTKTGEKIVLISGGGKDGDEKLIKGNTYGMAYVTEANECHPKFLKEVFDRTMSSSDRKIFHDLNPKEEEHWYYTEILKFHEEQQEKNPDYGYNYGHFTLVDNMSMTNEQIRKVLSTYQKGTVWYRRDIKGERAVAEGIIFRKFAENNEPYLYDEDTDPLFERDIKGKLLHRPSKITMGIDFGGNGSMTTFVLKLYFHGYHDLRTAEEANLELSPDIDAEAICSKFIEFFKCCQEKYGFIDWVFPDSASTTMINSLRSAARKAGLPYRNIKGCRKNE
;
A
#
# COMPACT_ATOMS: atom_id res chain seq x y z
N MET A 1 -21.54 8.26 -29.75
CA MET A 1 -21.34 7.35 -28.60
C MET A 1 -20.49 6.16 -29.00
N ASN A 2 -19.33 6.01 -28.41
CA ASN A 2 -18.60 4.75 -28.47
C ASN A 2 -19.42 3.70 -27.72
N LYS A 3 -19.85 2.64 -28.40
CA LYS A 3 -20.55 1.55 -27.72
C LYS A 3 -19.51 0.70 -26.99
N PRO A 4 -19.67 0.46 -25.68
CA PRO A 4 -18.78 -0.45 -24.98
C PRO A 4 -18.86 -1.86 -25.63
N ALA A 5 -17.75 -2.58 -25.59
CA ALA A 5 -17.72 -3.99 -25.97
C ALA A 5 -18.68 -4.82 -25.09
N PRO A 6 -19.11 -6.00 -25.55
CA PRO A 6 -19.86 -6.91 -24.69
C PRO A 6 -19.09 -7.20 -23.40
N LEU A 7 -19.79 -7.42 -22.32
CA LEU A 7 -19.20 -7.81 -21.04
C LEU A 7 -18.80 -9.29 -21.06
N SER A 8 -17.70 -9.65 -20.42
CA SER A 8 -17.42 -11.05 -20.08
C SER A 8 -18.47 -11.58 -19.10
N GLN A 9 -18.61 -12.90 -19.00
CA GLN A 9 -19.55 -13.51 -18.04
C GLN A 9 -19.26 -13.02 -16.61
N ARG A 10 -17.99 -12.94 -16.22
CA ARG A 10 -17.55 -12.46 -14.90
C ARG A 10 -17.91 -10.99 -14.66
N GLN A 11 -17.73 -10.13 -15.67
CA GLN A 11 -18.12 -8.73 -15.60
C GLN A 11 -19.64 -8.56 -15.49
N TYR A 12 -20.40 -9.38 -16.21
CA TYR A 12 -21.87 -9.38 -16.15
C TYR A 12 -22.38 -9.80 -14.76
N GLU A 13 -21.85 -10.87 -14.19
CA GLU A 13 -22.20 -11.32 -12.84
C GLU A 13 -21.84 -10.28 -11.77
N TYR A 14 -20.68 -9.65 -11.89
CA TYR A 14 -20.29 -8.55 -11.01
C TYR A 14 -21.28 -7.38 -11.11
N MET A 15 -21.62 -6.97 -12.31
CA MET A 15 -22.59 -5.90 -12.55
C MET A 15 -23.95 -6.21 -11.90
N GLN A 16 -24.46 -7.44 -12.02
CA GLN A 16 -25.71 -7.83 -11.38
C GLN A 16 -25.64 -7.69 -9.85
N ARG A 17 -24.53 -8.12 -9.24
CA ARG A 17 -24.33 -7.97 -7.79
C ARG A 17 -24.23 -6.51 -7.37
N CYS A 18 -23.68 -5.61 -8.21
CA CYS A 18 -23.64 -4.18 -7.92
C CYS A 18 -25.01 -3.55 -7.72
N MET A 19 -26.07 -4.10 -8.35
CA MET A 19 -27.42 -3.58 -8.19
C MET A 19 -27.93 -3.70 -6.75
N ILE A 20 -27.57 -4.76 -6.05
CA ILE A 20 -28.02 -5.07 -4.70
C ILE A 20 -27.01 -4.72 -3.61
N SER A 21 -25.72 -4.65 -3.95
CA SER A 21 -24.64 -4.37 -2.98
C SER A 21 -24.41 -2.86 -2.81
N TRP A 22 -24.10 -2.45 -1.59
CA TRP A 22 -23.78 -1.06 -1.32
C TRP A 22 -22.29 -0.75 -1.46
N PHE A 23 -21.38 -1.75 -1.24
CA PHE A 23 -19.96 -1.59 -1.40
C PHE A 23 -19.40 -2.55 -2.45
N ASN A 24 -18.85 -2.01 -3.53
CA ASN A 24 -18.46 -2.73 -4.73
C ASN A 24 -16.98 -2.47 -5.02
N VAL A 25 -16.20 -3.53 -5.10
CA VAL A 25 -14.76 -3.48 -5.36
C VAL A 25 -14.43 -4.26 -6.63
N ALA A 26 -13.73 -3.59 -7.56
CA ALA A 26 -13.21 -4.17 -8.79
C ALA A 26 -11.67 -4.18 -8.75
N GLU A 27 -11.06 -5.31 -8.44
CA GLU A 27 -9.61 -5.47 -8.43
C GLU A 27 -9.12 -6.23 -9.67
N GLY A 28 -7.87 -6.05 -10.07
CA GLY A 28 -7.25 -6.87 -11.11
C GLY A 28 -6.19 -6.16 -11.91
N GLY A 29 -5.64 -6.87 -12.89
CA GLY A 29 -4.54 -6.40 -13.73
C GLY A 29 -4.87 -5.20 -14.60
N LYS A 30 -3.85 -4.65 -15.23
CA LYS A 30 -4.00 -3.56 -16.20
C LYS A 30 -4.82 -4.06 -17.40
N ARG A 31 -5.60 -3.16 -17.99
CA ARG A 31 -6.43 -3.42 -19.17
C ARG A 31 -7.52 -4.49 -18.97
N GLY A 32 -7.86 -4.87 -17.73
CA GLY A 32 -8.98 -5.76 -17.43
C GLY A 32 -10.37 -5.14 -17.64
N GLY A 33 -10.46 -3.88 -18.03
CA GLY A 33 -11.74 -3.17 -18.27
C GLY A 33 -12.44 -2.69 -16.99
N LYS A 34 -11.79 -2.72 -15.83
CA LYS A 34 -12.38 -2.36 -14.53
C LYS A 34 -13.00 -0.95 -14.50
N ASN A 35 -12.24 0.05 -14.94
CA ASN A 35 -12.67 1.46 -14.89
C ASN A 35 -13.88 1.69 -15.81
N VAL A 36 -13.86 1.15 -17.03
CA VAL A 36 -14.99 1.23 -17.97
C VAL A 36 -16.22 0.58 -17.37
N LEU A 37 -16.08 -0.63 -16.81
CA LEU A 37 -17.16 -1.37 -16.17
C LEU A 37 -17.75 -0.60 -14.98
N ALA A 38 -16.92 -0.16 -14.06
CA ALA A 38 -17.35 0.57 -12.87
C ALA A 38 -18.01 1.91 -13.23
N THR A 39 -17.43 2.65 -14.19
CA THR A 39 -18.02 3.91 -14.68
C THR A 39 -19.38 3.68 -15.35
N MET A 40 -19.51 2.67 -16.19
CA MET A 40 -20.77 2.31 -16.84
C MET A 40 -21.85 1.97 -15.81
N ILE A 41 -21.52 1.17 -14.80
CA ILE A 41 -22.46 0.81 -13.72
C ILE A 41 -22.85 2.04 -12.91
N PHE A 42 -21.86 2.86 -12.51
CA PHE A 42 -22.08 4.11 -11.77
C PHE A 42 -23.02 5.04 -12.53
N CYS A 43 -22.77 5.27 -13.82
CA CYS A 43 -23.60 6.14 -14.67
C CYS A 43 -25.02 5.59 -14.83
N SER A 44 -25.15 4.26 -15.01
CA SER A 44 -26.46 3.60 -15.11
C SER A 44 -27.30 3.77 -13.83
N LEU A 45 -26.69 3.62 -12.67
CA LEU A 45 -27.34 3.85 -11.39
C LEU A 45 -27.66 5.34 -11.16
N LEU A 46 -26.79 6.23 -11.63
CA LEU A 46 -26.99 7.69 -11.52
C LEU A 46 -28.28 8.15 -12.21
N GLU A 47 -28.68 7.49 -13.32
CA GLU A 47 -29.91 7.80 -14.07
C GLU A 47 -31.17 7.76 -13.21
N THR A 48 -31.22 6.89 -12.21
CA THR A 48 -32.41 6.66 -11.39
C THR A 48 -32.23 6.98 -9.92
N HIS A 49 -31.03 7.36 -9.50
CA HIS A 49 -30.73 7.62 -8.10
C HIS A 49 -31.54 8.80 -7.55
N LYS A 50 -32.02 8.69 -6.31
CA LYS A 50 -32.85 9.73 -5.68
C LYS A 50 -32.03 10.94 -5.20
N ASN A 51 -30.84 10.73 -4.68
CA ASN A 51 -29.99 11.82 -4.20
C ASN A 51 -29.52 12.71 -5.36
N LYS A 52 -29.32 14.01 -5.05
CA LYS A 52 -28.87 15.00 -6.04
C LYS A 52 -27.34 15.03 -6.18
N ILE A 53 -26.60 14.80 -5.09
CA ILE A 53 -25.14 15.00 -5.04
C ILE A 53 -24.44 13.65 -4.96
N HIS A 54 -23.42 13.47 -5.79
CA HIS A 54 -22.60 12.27 -5.88
C HIS A 54 -21.13 12.67 -5.92
N LEU A 55 -20.23 11.71 -5.68
CA LEU A 55 -18.78 11.93 -5.63
C LEU A 55 -18.06 11.01 -6.62
N VAL A 56 -17.10 11.56 -7.34
CA VAL A 56 -16.05 10.80 -8.01
C VAL A 56 -14.69 11.29 -7.51
N ALA A 57 -13.79 10.37 -7.21
CA ALA A 57 -12.50 10.70 -6.66
C ALA A 57 -11.39 9.77 -7.15
N GLY A 58 -10.16 10.19 -6.98
CA GLY A 58 -8.95 9.41 -7.22
C GLY A 58 -7.83 9.96 -6.35
N VAL A 59 -6.60 9.52 -6.57
CA VAL A 59 -5.42 10.06 -5.88
C VAL A 59 -5.32 11.60 -6.04
N SER A 60 -5.74 12.10 -7.17
CA SER A 60 -5.85 13.54 -7.46
C SER A 60 -7.12 13.83 -8.27
N ASN A 61 -7.52 15.12 -8.33
CA ASN A 61 -8.57 15.56 -9.25
C ASN A 61 -8.27 15.15 -10.71
N ALA A 62 -7.02 15.25 -11.14
CA ALA A 62 -6.61 14.87 -12.49
C ALA A 62 -6.83 13.36 -12.73
N THR A 63 -6.47 12.51 -11.77
CA THR A 63 -6.70 11.06 -11.84
C THR A 63 -8.19 10.73 -11.90
N ALA A 64 -9.02 11.38 -11.08
CA ALA A 64 -10.46 11.20 -11.13
C ALA A 64 -11.06 11.61 -12.49
N LYS A 65 -10.62 12.75 -13.04
CA LYS A 65 -11.05 13.22 -14.37
C LYS A 65 -10.64 12.23 -15.46
N LEU A 66 -9.37 11.80 -15.46
CA LEU A 66 -8.84 10.89 -16.48
C LEU A 66 -9.53 9.51 -16.43
N ASN A 67 -9.64 8.92 -15.25
CA ASN A 67 -10.06 7.52 -15.10
C ASN A 67 -11.59 7.34 -15.06
N ILE A 68 -12.36 8.38 -14.67
CA ILE A 68 -13.82 8.28 -14.49
C ILE A 68 -14.58 9.17 -15.47
N LEU A 69 -14.15 10.43 -15.63
CA LEU A 69 -14.89 11.33 -16.50
C LEU A 69 -14.61 11.07 -17.97
N ASP A 70 -13.35 10.95 -18.36
CA ASP A 70 -12.92 10.65 -19.72
C ASP A 70 -12.92 9.14 -20.02
N CYS A 71 -12.17 8.37 -19.21
CA CYS A 71 -12.04 6.91 -19.28
C CYS A 71 -11.82 6.40 -20.72
N ASP A 72 -10.84 6.98 -21.44
CA ASP A 72 -10.53 6.67 -22.84
C ASP A 72 -11.76 6.79 -23.78
N GLY A 73 -12.63 7.77 -23.52
CA GLY A 73 -13.86 8.01 -24.29
C GLY A 73 -15.03 7.09 -23.91
N TYR A 74 -14.93 6.35 -22.79
CA TYR A 74 -16.02 5.54 -22.23
C TYR A 74 -16.48 6.04 -20.86
N GLY A 75 -16.04 7.25 -20.48
CA GLY A 75 -16.30 7.84 -19.19
C GLY A 75 -17.70 8.45 -19.03
N LEU A 76 -17.88 9.10 -17.88
CA LEU A 76 -19.12 9.76 -17.51
C LEU A 76 -19.53 10.82 -18.55
N LEU A 77 -18.58 11.60 -19.08
CA LEU A 77 -18.87 12.63 -20.07
C LEU A 77 -19.41 12.03 -21.37
N ASN A 78 -18.86 10.90 -21.80
CA ASN A 78 -19.34 10.21 -22.99
C ASN A 78 -20.70 9.53 -22.75
N TYR A 79 -20.93 8.91 -21.59
CA TYR A 79 -22.22 8.30 -21.23
C TYR A 79 -23.36 9.34 -21.25
N PHE A 80 -23.10 10.55 -20.76
CA PHE A 80 -24.06 11.65 -20.72
C PHE A 80 -23.81 12.71 -21.82
N GLU A 81 -23.30 12.29 -22.97
CA GLU A 81 -23.08 13.19 -24.11
C GLU A 81 -24.36 13.99 -24.45
N GLY A 82 -24.21 15.31 -24.57
CA GLY A 82 -25.36 16.22 -24.78
C GLY A 82 -26.24 16.46 -23.55
N ARG A 83 -25.98 15.80 -22.42
CA ARG A 83 -26.75 15.90 -21.19
C ARG A 83 -25.89 16.26 -19.97
N HIS A 84 -24.68 16.75 -20.18
CA HIS A 84 -23.79 17.17 -19.10
C HIS A 84 -23.24 18.58 -19.35
N ARG A 85 -22.77 19.20 -18.29
CA ARG A 85 -21.95 20.42 -18.32
C ARG A 85 -20.95 20.39 -17.16
N GLU A 86 -19.73 20.74 -17.42
CA GLU A 86 -18.73 20.95 -16.39
C GLU A 86 -18.94 22.30 -15.70
N GLY A 87 -18.54 22.40 -14.43
CA GLY A 87 -18.68 23.63 -13.66
C GLY A 87 -18.17 23.50 -12.24
N LYS A 88 -18.64 24.40 -11.39
CA LYS A 88 -18.33 24.39 -9.97
C LYS A 88 -19.60 24.35 -9.13
N TYR A 89 -19.52 23.59 -8.03
CA TYR A 89 -20.53 23.59 -6.97
C TYR A 89 -19.84 23.92 -5.64
N LYS A 90 -20.19 25.06 -5.03
CA LYS A 90 -19.53 25.57 -3.80
C LYS A 90 -17.99 25.57 -3.94
N ASP A 91 -17.51 26.20 -5.01
CA ASP A 91 -16.10 26.35 -5.39
C ASP A 91 -15.33 25.06 -5.69
N ARG A 92 -16.02 23.91 -5.76
CA ARG A 92 -15.44 22.61 -6.10
C ARG A 92 -15.80 22.22 -7.52
N ASP A 93 -14.84 21.63 -8.23
CA ASP A 93 -15.08 21.10 -9.58
C ASP A 93 -16.18 20.04 -9.55
N CYS A 94 -17.08 20.12 -10.50
CA CYS A 94 -18.15 19.15 -10.64
C CYS A 94 -18.61 19.01 -12.09
N VAL A 95 -19.37 17.95 -12.36
CA VAL A 95 -20.15 17.78 -13.57
C VAL A 95 -21.62 17.78 -13.18
N TYR A 96 -22.41 18.63 -13.82
CA TYR A 96 -23.87 18.60 -13.77
C TYR A 96 -24.36 17.64 -14.85
N VAL A 97 -25.22 16.73 -14.50
CA VAL A 97 -25.70 15.68 -15.40
C VAL A 97 -27.22 15.65 -15.38
N GLN A 98 -27.84 15.73 -16.56
CA GLN A 98 -29.28 15.56 -16.71
C GLN A 98 -29.63 14.08 -16.80
N THR A 99 -30.37 13.59 -15.81
CA THR A 99 -30.78 12.18 -15.70
C THR A 99 -32.31 12.02 -15.75
N LYS A 100 -32.78 10.78 -15.74
CA LYS A 100 -34.22 10.47 -15.71
C LYS A 100 -34.93 11.00 -14.46
N THR A 101 -34.20 11.19 -13.37
CA THR A 101 -34.74 11.68 -12.08
C THR A 101 -34.32 13.14 -11.79
N GLY A 102 -33.93 13.89 -12.82
CA GLY A 102 -33.55 15.28 -12.73
C GLY A 102 -32.04 15.53 -12.75
N GLU A 103 -31.62 16.78 -12.57
CA GLU A 103 -30.22 17.17 -12.59
C GLU A 103 -29.47 16.62 -11.37
N LYS A 104 -28.35 15.95 -11.61
CA LYS A 104 -27.39 15.47 -10.61
C LYS A 104 -26.13 16.32 -10.62
N ILE A 105 -25.48 16.40 -9.49
CA ILE A 105 -24.19 17.07 -9.29
C ILE A 105 -23.17 15.99 -8.91
N VAL A 106 -22.19 15.75 -9.76
CA VAL A 106 -21.10 14.82 -9.52
C VAL A 106 -19.87 15.64 -9.17
N LEU A 107 -19.54 15.69 -7.87
CA LEU A 107 -18.35 16.38 -7.37
C LEU A 107 -17.09 15.59 -7.68
N ILE A 108 -16.00 16.29 -7.97
CA ILE A 108 -14.69 15.71 -8.31
C ILE A 108 -13.72 16.05 -7.19
N SER A 109 -12.99 15.04 -6.68
CA SER A 109 -12.01 15.24 -5.60
C SER A 109 -10.73 14.44 -5.81
N GLY A 110 -9.61 14.98 -5.30
CA GLY A 110 -8.42 14.19 -4.96
C GLY A 110 -8.54 13.66 -3.54
N GLY A 111 -7.86 12.55 -3.26
CA GLY A 111 -7.90 11.87 -1.96
C GLY A 111 -6.57 11.23 -1.57
N GLY A 112 -5.45 11.59 -2.22
CA GLY A 112 -4.15 10.96 -2.01
C GLY A 112 -3.33 11.51 -0.86
N LYS A 113 -3.71 12.67 -0.29
CA LYS A 113 -2.92 13.34 0.75
C LYS A 113 -3.65 13.38 2.08
N ASP A 114 -2.88 13.44 3.17
CA ASP A 114 -3.44 13.75 4.49
C ASP A 114 -4.11 15.14 4.44
N GLY A 115 -5.32 15.22 4.95
CA GLY A 115 -6.14 16.44 4.92
C GLY A 115 -7.10 16.56 3.72
N ASP A 116 -6.98 15.73 2.69
CA ASP A 116 -7.88 15.72 1.53
C ASP A 116 -9.32 15.34 1.92
N GLU A 117 -9.53 14.63 3.03
CA GLU A 117 -10.86 14.35 3.57
C GLU A 117 -11.68 15.63 3.81
N LYS A 118 -11.03 16.76 4.05
CA LYS A 118 -11.69 18.06 4.23
C LYS A 118 -12.36 18.56 2.95
N LEU A 119 -11.88 18.11 1.79
CA LEU A 119 -12.44 18.51 0.49
C LEU A 119 -13.85 17.94 0.26
N ILE A 120 -14.19 16.84 0.90
CA ILE A 120 -15.49 16.17 0.72
C ILE A 120 -16.44 16.35 1.90
N LYS A 121 -15.98 16.99 2.98
CA LYS A 121 -16.83 17.32 4.14
C LYS A 121 -17.93 18.34 3.80
N GLY A 122 -19.04 18.25 4.54
CA GLY A 122 -20.16 19.21 4.42
C GLY A 122 -21.20 18.87 3.35
N ASN A 123 -21.05 17.74 2.65
CA ASN A 123 -22.09 17.19 1.78
C ASN A 123 -22.41 15.74 2.16
N THR A 124 -23.63 15.33 1.82
CA THR A 124 -24.03 13.91 1.81
C THR A 124 -24.05 13.44 0.36
N TYR A 125 -23.40 12.34 0.09
CA TYR A 125 -23.36 11.76 -1.26
C TYR A 125 -24.30 10.55 -1.35
N GLY A 126 -25.08 10.49 -2.43
CA GLY A 126 -25.89 9.30 -2.73
C GLY A 126 -25.02 8.11 -3.11
N MET A 127 -24.06 8.37 -4.00
CA MET A 127 -23.07 7.39 -4.43
C MET A 127 -21.69 8.03 -4.43
N ALA A 128 -20.65 7.19 -4.28
CA ALA A 128 -19.26 7.58 -4.46
C ALA A 128 -18.52 6.55 -5.34
N TYR A 129 -17.69 7.03 -6.26
CA TYR A 129 -16.75 6.18 -6.99
C TYR A 129 -15.33 6.69 -6.80
N VAL A 130 -14.46 5.86 -6.26
CA VAL A 130 -13.05 6.17 -6.01
C VAL A 130 -12.18 5.25 -6.88
N THR A 131 -11.49 5.83 -7.86
CA THR A 131 -10.53 5.10 -8.70
C THR A 131 -9.18 4.98 -8.01
N GLU A 132 -8.52 3.84 -8.19
CA GLU A 132 -7.26 3.52 -7.53
C GLU A 132 -7.33 3.74 -6.00
N ALA A 133 -8.41 3.25 -5.39
CA ALA A 133 -8.75 3.53 -4.01
C ALA A 133 -7.66 3.13 -3.02
N ASN A 134 -6.90 2.08 -3.30
CA ASN A 134 -5.77 1.65 -2.49
C ASN A 134 -4.54 2.58 -2.55
N GLU A 135 -4.53 3.58 -3.44
CA GLU A 135 -3.54 4.66 -3.46
C GLU A 135 -4.01 5.92 -2.72
N CYS A 136 -5.30 5.97 -2.34
CA CYS A 136 -5.86 7.10 -1.59
C CYS A 136 -5.48 7.03 -0.11
N HIS A 137 -5.50 8.19 0.56
CA HIS A 137 -5.21 8.26 1.99
C HIS A 137 -6.32 7.61 2.83
N PRO A 138 -5.99 6.81 3.88
CA PRO A 138 -6.99 6.11 4.70
C PRO A 138 -8.09 7.01 5.27
N LYS A 139 -7.74 8.21 5.77
CA LYS A 139 -8.71 9.17 6.31
C LYS A 139 -9.70 9.66 5.25
N PHE A 140 -9.25 9.80 3.98
CA PHE A 140 -10.13 10.18 2.88
C PHE A 140 -11.17 9.10 2.60
N LEU A 141 -10.75 7.84 2.50
CA LEU A 141 -11.68 6.72 2.28
C LEU A 141 -12.67 6.57 3.43
N LYS A 142 -12.21 6.72 4.68
CA LYS A 142 -13.12 6.74 5.83
C LYS A 142 -14.19 7.82 5.69
N GLU A 143 -13.80 9.04 5.30
CA GLU A 143 -14.76 10.13 5.09
C GLU A 143 -15.74 9.81 3.94
N VAL A 144 -15.31 9.14 2.86
CA VAL A 144 -16.20 8.66 1.78
C VAL A 144 -17.27 7.73 2.35
N PHE A 145 -16.89 6.78 3.19
CA PHE A 145 -17.85 5.89 3.86
C PHE A 145 -18.83 6.68 4.73
N ASP A 146 -18.33 7.60 5.55
CA ASP A 146 -19.16 8.40 6.47
C ASP A 146 -20.14 9.31 5.70
N ARG A 147 -19.71 9.94 4.62
CA ARG A 147 -20.54 10.87 3.83
C ARG A 147 -21.61 10.20 2.96
N THR A 148 -21.56 8.90 2.80
CA THR A 148 -22.60 8.14 2.10
C THR A 148 -23.59 7.44 3.03
N MET A 149 -23.32 7.38 4.34
CA MET A 149 -24.10 6.58 5.32
C MET A 149 -25.58 6.95 5.40
N SER A 150 -25.92 8.22 5.25
CA SER A 150 -27.31 8.69 5.34
C SER A 150 -28.10 8.57 4.03
N SER A 151 -27.51 8.05 2.97
CA SER A 151 -28.23 7.77 1.73
C SER A 151 -29.02 6.47 1.86
N SER A 152 -30.30 6.50 1.52
CA SER A 152 -31.18 5.32 1.56
C SER A 152 -30.85 4.26 0.50
N ASP A 153 -30.18 4.68 -0.59
CA ASP A 153 -29.70 3.80 -1.67
C ASP A 153 -28.21 4.05 -1.88
N ARG A 154 -27.47 3.85 -0.81
CA ARG A 154 -26.02 4.05 -0.74
C ARG A 154 -25.30 3.10 -1.69
N LYS A 155 -24.38 3.64 -2.51
CA LYS A 155 -23.48 2.86 -3.37
C LYS A 155 -22.07 3.43 -3.34
N ILE A 156 -21.10 2.59 -3.07
CA ILE A 156 -19.67 2.93 -3.14
C ILE A 156 -19.01 1.97 -4.14
N PHE A 157 -18.20 2.53 -5.02
CA PHE A 157 -17.41 1.80 -6.00
C PHE A 157 -15.93 2.13 -5.78
N HIS A 158 -15.11 1.10 -5.65
CA HIS A 158 -13.65 1.21 -5.65
C HIS A 158 -13.08 0.36 -6.78
N ASP A 159 -12.18 0.89 -7.57
CA ASP A 159 -11.32 0.07 -8.41
C ASP A 159 -9.90 0.06 -7.86
N LEU A 160 -9.21 -1.07 -8.04
CA LEU A 160 -7.89 -1.32 -7.48
C LEU A 160 -6.96 -1.92 -8.53
N ASN A 161 -5.72 -1.46 -8.53
CA ASN A 161 -4.61 -2.23 -9.08
C ASN A 161 -3.95 -3.02 -7.94
N PRO A 162 -3.59 -4.31 -8.14
CA PRO A 162 -3.06 -5.12 -7.06
C PRO A 162 -1.79 -4.55 -6.44
N LYS A 163 -1.71 -4.61 -5.11
CA LYS A 163 -0.55 -4.33 -4.27
C LYS A 163 -0.06 -5.62 -3.60
N GLU A 164 0.84 -5.51 -2.64
CA GLU A 164 1.19 -6.60 -1.72
C GLU A 164 0.00 -6.96 -0.81
N GLU A 165 -0.06 -8.21 -0.35
CA GLU A 165 -1.18 -8.70 0.47
C GLU A 165 -1.28 -8.00 1.83
N GLU A 166 -0.15 -7.56 2.39
CA GLU A 166 -0.04 -6.85 3.66
C GLU A 166 -0.45 -5.38 3.56
N HIS A 167 -0.77 -4.89 2.37
CA HIS A 167 -1.18 -3.50 2.19
C HIS A 167 -2.43 -3.19 3.03
N TRP A 168 -2.40 -2.04 3.74
CA TRP A 168 -3.44 -1.63 4.69
C TRP A 168 -4.87 -1.70 4.14
N TYR A 169 -5.05 -1.41 2.84
CA TYR A 169 -6.36 -1.46 2.21
C TYR A 169 -6.96 -2.87 2.24
N TYR A 170 -6.13 -3.91 2.07
CA TYR A 170 -6.57 -5.30 2.14
C TYR A 170 -6.81 -5.75 3.58
N THR A 171 -5.89 -5.42 4.47
CA THR A 171 -5.93 -5.89 5.86
C THR A 171 -6.99 -5.18 6.70
N GLU A 172 -7.26 -3.90 6.42
CA GLU A 172 -8.20 -3.10 7.21
C GLU A 172 -9.58 -2.94 6.55
N ILE A 173 -9.62 -2.74 5.21
CA ILE A 173 -10.90 -2.50 4.51
C ILE A 173 -11.47 -3.81 3.96
N LEU A 174 -10.76 -4.49 3.04
CA LEU A 174 -11.37 -5.65 2.36
C LEU A 174 -11.65 -6.77 3.34
N LYS A 175 -10.68 -7.16 4.15
CA LYS A 175 -10.85 -8.23 5.14
C LYS A 175 -12.03 -7.99 6.07
N PHE A 176 -12.19 -6.75 6.56
CA PHE A 176 -13.33 -6.39 7.40
C PHE A 176 -14.67 -6.62 6.67
N HIS A 177 -14.80 -6.14 5.43
CA HIS A 177 -16.05 -6.27 4.68
C HIS A 177 -16.32 -7.69 4.21
N GLU A 178 -15.29 -8.48 3.92
CA GLU A 178 -15.39 -9.92 3.64
C GLU A 178 -15.93 -10.67 4.85
N GLU A 179 -15.36 -10.45 6.04
CA GLU A 179 -15.85 -11.05 7.29
C GLU A 179 -17.29 -10.65 7.64
N GLN A 180 -17.69 -9.38 7.33
CA GLN A 180 -19.08 -8.97 7.53
C GLN A 180 -20.03 -9.67 6.54
N GLN A 181 -19.62 -9.84 5.29
CA GLN A 181 -20.42 -10.54 4.27
C GLN A 181 -20.57 -12.03 4.59
N GLU A 182 -19.52 -12.66 5.14
CA GLU A 182 -19.59 -14.05 5.60
C GLU A 182 -20.55 -14.24 6.78
N LYS A 183 -20.56 -13.28 7.74
CA LYS A 183 -21.45 -13.30 8.90
C LYS A 183 -22.90 -12.97 8.53
N ASN A 184 -23.11 -12.14 7.52
CA ASN A 184 -24.43 -11.69 7.07
C ASN A 184 -24.49 -11.66 5.54
N PRO A 185 -25.15 -12.65 4.90
CA PRO A 185 -25.29 -12.69 3.45
C PRO A 185 -25.93 -11.43 2.82
N ASP A 186 -26.76 -10.72 3.58
CA ASP A 186 -27.45 -9.49 3.15
C ASP A 186 -26.62 -8.22 3.43
N TYR A 187 -25.37 -8.35 3.86
CA TYR A 187 -24.51 -7.20 4.18
C TYR A 187 -24.30 -6.28 2.98
N GLY A 188 -24.15 -6.84 1.78
CA GLY A 188 -24.08 -6.07 0.53
C GLY A 188 -22.68 -5.63 0.14
N TYR A 189 -21.66 -6.44 0.44
CA TYR A 189 -20.33 -6.33 -0.14
C TYR A 189 -20.23 -7.18 -1.40
N ASN A 190 -19.59 -6.61 -2.45
CA ASN A 190 -19.38 -7.28 -3.72
C ASN A 190 -17.94 -7.06 -4.19
N TYR A 191 -17.24 -8.14 -4.41
CA TYR A 191 -15.86 -8.14 -4.93
C TYR A 191 -15.82 -8.84 -6.30
N GLY A 192 -15.08 -8.24 -7.23
CA GLY A 192 -14.80 -8.81 -8.55
C GLY A 192 -13.32 -8.69 -8.89
N HIS A 193 -12.74 -9.80 -9.34
CA HIS A 193 -11.36 -9.85 -9.83
C HIS A 193 -11.35 -9.97 -11.34
N PHE A 194 -10.63 -9.05 -12.03
CA PHE A 194 -10.60 -8.96 -13.48
C PHE A 194 -9.19 -9.00 -14.02
N THR A 195 -9.02 -9.69 -15.13
CA THR A 195 -7.76 -9.85 -15.84
C THR A 195 -7.88 -9.38 -17.29
N LEU A 196 -6.77 -9.38 -18.01
CA LEU A 196 -6.74 -9.00 -19.42
C LEU A 196 -7.75 -9.78 -20.28
N VAL A 197 -8.02 -11.06 -19.94
CA VAL A 197 -8.96 -11.90 -20.71
C VAL A 197 -10.43 -11.55 -20.50
N ASP A 198 -10.74 -10.79 -19.45
CA ASP A 198 -12.11 -10.29 -19.22
C ASP A 198 -12.44 -9.07 -20.09
N ASN A 199 -11.43 -8.46 -20.74
CA ASN A 199 -11.64 -7.32 -21.61
C ASN A 199 -12.03 -7.76 -23.03
N MET A 200 -13.33 -7.87 -23.26
CA MET A 200 -13.90 -8.30 -24.55
C MET A 200 -13.70 -7.29 -25.69
N SER A 201 -13.14 -6.09 -25.42
CA SER A 201 -12.79 -5.15 -26.48
C SER A 201 -11.46 -5.49 -27.16
N MET A 202 -10.65 -6.34 -26.55
CA MET A 202 -9.36 -6.74 -27.07
C MET A 202 -9.43 -8.01 -27.92
N THR A 203 -8.83 -7.96 -29.10
CA THR A 203 -8.68 -9.15 -29.95
C THR A 203 -7.64 -10.11 -29.37
N ASN A 204 -7.72 -11.38 -29.73
CA ASN A 204 -6.70 -12.37 -29.34
C ASN A 204 -5.28 -11.98 -29.77
N GLU A 205 -5.12 -11.27 -30.88
CA GLU A 205 -3.83 -10.78 -31.38
C GLU A 205 -3.29 -9.68 -30.46
N GLN A 206 -4.14 -8.70 -30.07
CA GLN A 206 -3.79 -7.65 -29.13
C GLN A 206 -3.40 -8.23 -27.77
N ILE A 207 -4.14 -9.21 -27.27
CA ILE A 207 -3.81 -9.93 -26.02
C ILE A 207 -2.43 -10.59 -26.13
N ARG A 208 -2.15 -11.33 -27.22
CA ARG A 208 -0.83 -11.96 -27.45
C ARG A 208 0.28 -10.93 -27.50
N LYS A 209 0.06 -9.79 -28.15
CA LYS A 209 1.03 -8.69 -28.24
C LYS A 209 1.32 -8.10 -26.86
N VAL A 210 0.30 -7.86 -26.03
CA VAL A 210 0.50 -7.41 -24.64
C VAL A 210 1.27 -8.46 -23.85
N LEU A 211 0.88 -9.73 -23.91
CA LEU A 211 1.56 -10.81 -23.19
C LEU A 211 3.02 -10.97 -23.60
N SER A 212 3.40 -10.70 -24.86
CA SER A 212 4.79 -10.79 -25.34
C SER A 212 5.69 -9.67 -24.78
N THR A 213 5.13 -8.59 -24.23
CA THR A 213 5.90 -7.50 -23.63
C THR A 213 6.25 -7.77 -22.15
N TYR A 214 5.68 -8.81 -21.55
CA TYR A 214 5.93 -9.16 -20.15
C TYR A 214 6.68 -10.47 -20.03
N GLN A 215 7.76 -10.47 -19.28
CA GLN A 215 8.49 -11.70 -18.96
C GLN A 215 7.67 -12.51 -17.94
N LYS A 216 7.31 -13.75 -18.30
CA LYS A 216 6.59 -14.67 -17.40
C LYS A 216 7.39 -14.92 -16.11
N GLY A 217 6.70 -15.03 -14.99
CA GLY A 217 7.30 -15.26 -13.67
C GLY A 217 7.81 -14.00 -12.98
N THR A 218 7.77 -12.83 -13.63
CA THR A 218 8.08 -11.55 -12.97
C THR A 218 6.91 -11.04 -12.15
N VAL A 219 7.20 -10.19 -11.15
CA VAL A 219 6.17 -9.48 -10.36
C VAL A 219 5.25 -8.66 -11.26
N TRP A 220 5.80 -8.02 -12.29
CA TRP A 220 5.03 -7.30 -13.30
C TRP A 220 4.01 -8.19 -14.01
N TYR A 221 4.42 -9.38 -14.44
CA TYR A 221 3.52 -10.32 -15.09
C TYR A 221 2.41 -10.77 -14.13
N ARG A 222 2.75 -11.08 -12.88
CA ARG A 222 1.79 -11.49 -11.86
C ARG A 222 0.79 -10.37 -11.57
N ARG A 223 1.27 -9.17 -11.33
CA ARG A 223 0.45 -8.02 -10.94
C ARG A 223 -0.36 -7.45 -12.10
N ASP A 224 0.33 -7.10 -13.20
CA ASP A 224 -0.28 -6.35 -14.29
C ASP A 224 -1.13 -7.22 -15.21
N ILE A 225 -0.75 -8.49 -15.42
CA ILE A 225 -1.44 -9.42 -16.32
C ILE A 225 -2.43 -10.30 -15.57
N LYS A 226 -1.96 -10.99 -14.53
CA LYS A 226 -2.82 -11.90 -13.76
C LYS A 226 -3.68 -11.21 -12.72
N GLY A 227 -3.35 -9.96 -12.37
CA GLY A 227 -4.04 -9.23 -11.31
C GLY A 227 -3.79 -9.79 -9.91
N GLU A 228 -2.71 -10.58 -9.74
CA GLU A 228 -2.36 -11.16 -8.45
C GLU A 228 -1.78 -10.10 -7.52
N ARG A 229 -2.13 -10.16 -6.25
CA ARG A 229 -1.46 -9.41 -5.20
C ARG A 229 -0.06 -9.97 -5.05
N ALA A 230 0.92 -9.22 -5.46
CA ALA A 230 2.31 -9.63 -5.44
C ALA A 230 3.15 -8.52 -4.86
N VAL A 231 4.15 -8.90 -4.09
CA VAL A 231 5.06 -7.94 -3.44
C VAL A 231 5.71 -7.07 -4.50
N ALA A 232 5.67 -5.75 -4.25
CA ALA A 232 6.08 -4.72 -5.20
C ALA A 232 7.59 -4.74 -5.51
N GLU A 233 7.99 -3.97 -6.53
CA GLU A 233 9.39 -3.62 -6.77
C GLU A 233 10.04 -3.00 -5.54
N GLY A 234 11.30 -3.34 -5.34
CA GLY A 234 12.09 -2.84 -4.23
C GLY A 234 12.54 -3.94 -3.27
N ILE A 235 12.10 -5.18 -3.46
CA ILE A 235 12.66 -6.29 -2.70
C ILE A 235 14.11 -6.50 -3.15
N ILE A 236 15.01 -6.03 -2.31
CA ILE A 236 16.44 -6.21 -2.49
C ILE A 236 16.79 -7.70 -2.41
N PHE A 237 16.10 -8.45 -1.54
CA PHE A 237 16.34 -9.88 -1.30
C PHE A 237 15.14 -10.74 -1.75
N ARG A 238 14.93 -10.85 -3.06
CA ARG A 238 13.79 -11.59 -3.64
C ARG A 238 13.71 -13.04 -3.13
N LYS A 239 14.84 -13.76 -3.12
CA LYS A 239 14.87 -15.16 -2.66
C LYS A 239 14.44 -15.32 -1.21
N PHE A 240 14.79 -14.35 -0.36
CA PHE A 240 14.35 -14.31 1.03
C PHE A 240 12.84 -14.06 1.16
N ALA A 241 12.30 -13.16 0.34
CA ALA A 241 10.86 -12.86 0.36
C ALA A 241 9.99 -13.98 -0.23
N GLU A 242 10.52 -14.76 -1.19
CA GLU A 242 9.81 -15.90 -1.78
C GLU A 242 9.82 -17.14 -0.87
N ASN A 243 10.91 -17.36 -0.15
CA ASN A 243 11.06 -18.45 0.83
C ASN A 243 12.16 -18.05 1.84
N ASN A 244 11.76 -17.65 3.02
CA ASN A 244 12.67 -17.21 4.08
C ASN A 244 13.20 -18.36 4.95
N GLU A 245 12.56 -19.53 4.97
CA GLU A 245 12.96 -20.66 5.82
C GLU A 245 14.45 -21.01 5.74
N PRO A 246 15.10 -21.09 4.54
CA PRO A 246 16.53 -21.40 4.46
C PRO A 246 17.46 -20.33 5.05
N TYR A 247 16.92 -19.14 5.33
CA TYR A 247 17.68 -18.00 5.86
C TYR A 247 17.40 -17.73 7.33
N LEU A 248 16.43 -18.41 7.91
CA LEU A 248 16.13 -18.36 9.33
C LEU A 248 17.00 -19.38 10.06
N TYR A 249 17.36 -19.06 11.28
CA TYR A 249 18.00 -19.97 12.22
C TYR A 249 17.34 -19.83 13.58
N ASP A 250 17.48 -20.86 14.37
CA ASP A 250 17.05 -20.88 15.76
C ASP A 250 18.31 -20.92 16.64
N GLU A 251 18.47 -19.94 17.52
CA GLU A 251 19.64 -19.80 18.38
C GLU A 251 19.85 -21.06 19.29
N ASP A 252 18.75 -21.73 19.66
CA ASP A 252 18.80 -22.93 20.51
C ASP A 252 19.30 -24.17 19.76
N THR A 253 19.18 -24.21 18.44
CA THR A 253 19.53 -25.35 17.60
C THR A 253 20.70 -25.12 16.63
N ASP A 254 21.08 -23.87 16.36
CA ASP A 254 22.22 -23.55 15.50
C ASP A 254 23.54 -23.85 16.23
N PRO A 255 24.40 -24.77 15.73
CA PRO A 255 25.66 -25.13 16.38
C PRO A 255 26.58 -23.92 16.65
N LEU A 256 26.46 -22.85 15.87
CA LEU A 256 27.29 -21.63 16.06
C LEU A 256 26.96 -20.89 17.36
N PHE A 257 25.80 -21.17 17.96
CA PHE A 257 25.36 -20.55 19.21
C PHE A 257 25.53 -21.45 20.46
N GLU A 258 26.14 -22.63 20.27
CA GLU A 258 26.48 -23.46 21.44
C GLU A 258 27.30 -22.69 22.46
N ARG A 259 26.94 -22.87 23.74
CA ARG A 259 27.57 -22.16 24.88
C ARG A 259 28.21 -23.13 25.87
N ASP A 260 29.30 -22.70 26.46
CA ASP A 260 29.90 -23.41 27.58
C ASP A 260 29.07 -23.25 28.88
N ILE A 261 29.49 -23.97 29.94
CA ILE A 261 28.86 -23.90 31.26
C ILE A 261 28.84 -22.52 31.91
N LYS A 262 29.61 -21.57 31.36
CA LYS A 262 29.67 -20.17 31.77
C LYS A 262 28.85 -19.25 30.86
N GLY A 263 28.10 -19.81 29.90
CA GLY A 263 27.28 -19.07 28.96
C GLY A 263 28.03 -18.39 27.82
N LYS A 264 29.34 -18.67 27.62
CA LYS A 264 30.10 -18.12 26.50
C LYS A 264 29.98 -19.00 25.26
N LEU A 265 29.89 -18.36 24.07
CA LEU A 265 29.91 -19.08 22.82
C LEU A 265 31.13 -19.97 22.67
N LEU A 266 30.94 -21.25 22.33
CA LEU A 266 32.02 -22.20 22.01
C LEU A 266 32.66 -21.82 20.69
N HIS A 267 31.85 -21.45 19.71
CA HIS A 267 32.28 -20.94 18.40
C HIS A 267 32.39 -19.42 18.46
N ARG A 268 33.60 -18.92 18.59
CA ARG A 268 33.82 -17.45 18.66
C ARG A 268 33.65 -16.82 17.29
N PRO A 269 32.85 -15.77 17.16
CA PRO A 269 32.80 -15.00 15.94
C PRO A 269 34.15 -14.43 15.56
N SER A 270 34.51 -14.51 14.28
CA SER A 270 35.72 -13.86 13.74
C SER A 270 35.64 -12.34 13.82
N LYS A 271 34.39 -11.81 13.76
CA LYS A 271 34.10 -10.39 13.90
C LYS A 271 32.65 -10.18 14.37
N ILE A 272 32.44 -9.11 15.13
CA ILE A 272 31.11 -8.66 15.56
C ILE A 272 30.96 -7.20 15.12
N THR A 273 29.87 -6.91 14.41
CA THR A 273 29.55 -5.55 13.95
C THR A 273 28.13 -5.16 14.31
N MET A 274 27.91 -3.87 14.54
CA MET A 274 26.60 -3.31 14.77
C MET A 274 26.27 -2.30 13.66
N GLY A 275 25.15 -2.45 13.00
CA GLY A 275 24.58 -1.47 12.08
C GLY A 275 23.55 -0.58 12.79
N ILE A 276 23.47 0.69 12.41
CA ILE A 276 22.42 1.60 12.90
C ILE A 276 21.86 2.36 11.70
N ASP A 277 20.56 2.27 11.51
CA ASP A 277 19.80 3.08 10.57
C ASP A 277 18.97 4.11 11.34
N PHE A 278 19.19 5.39 11.05
CA PHE A 278 18.50 6.48 11.74
C PHE A 278 17.16 6.74 11.06
N GLY A 279 16.09 6.55 11.81
CA GLY A 279 14.76 6.94 11.38
C GLY A 279 14.58 8.45 11.30
N GLY A 280 13.74 8.90 10.39
CA GLY A 280 13.32 10.29 10.23
C GLY A 280 11.93 10.36 9.60
N ASN A 281 11.15 11.44 9.85
CA ASN A 281 9.86 11.72 9.24
C ASN A 281 8.91 10.51 9.10
N GLY A 282 8.75 9.71 10.15
CA GLY A 282 7.83 8.58 10.13
C GLY A 282 8.47 7.20 9.99
N SER A 283 9.80 7.06 10.14
CA SER A 283 10.49 5.77 10.18
C SER A 283 11.21 5.53 11.52
N MET A 284 11.32 4.26 11.92
CA MET A 284 11.97 3.84 13.15
C MET A 284 13.50 3.93 13.05
N THR A 285 14.17 4.18 14.18
CA THR A 285 15.62 3.96 14.29
C THR A 285 15.87 2.51 14.67
N THR A 286 16.66 1.80 13.87
CA THR A 286 16.94 0.38 14.03
C THR A 286 18.41 0.12 14.33
N PHE A 287 18.67 -0.79 15.28
CA PHE A 287 19.98 -1.29 15.65
C PHE A 287 20.05 -2.77 15.34
N VAL A 288 21.10 -3.24 14.66
CA VAL A 288 21.23 -4.64 14.24
C VAL A 288 22.63 -5.15 14.56
N LEU A 289 22.73 -6.26 15.27
CA LEU A 289 23.99 -6.94 15.55
C LEU A 289 24.23 -8.07 14.55
N LYS A 290 25.43 -8.12 13.99
CA LYS A 290 25.85 -9.16 13.06
C LYS A 290 27.11 -9.88 13.56
N LEU A 291 27.04 -11.21 13.56
CA LEU A 291 28.15 -12.09 13.92
C LEU A 291 28.69 -12.75 12.64
N TYR A 292 30.00 -12.70 12.47
CA TYR A 292 30.70 -13.33 11.34
C TYR A 292 31.54 -14.48 11.87
N PHE A 293 31.36 -15.68 11.29
CA PHE A 293 32.08 -16.88 11.65
C PHE A 293 32.94 -17.37 10.48
N HIS A 294 33.84 -18.29 10.74
CA HIS A 294 34.64 -19.01 9.76
C HIS A 294 35.28 -18.11 8.68
N GLY A 295 35.91 -17.01 9.08
CA GLY A 295 36.54 -16.08 8.15
C GLY A 295 35.55 -15.39 7.20
N TYR A 296 34.38 -15.03 7.73
CA TYR A 296 33.27 -14.37 7.01
C TYR A 296 32.44 -15.25 6.07
N HIS A 297 32.58 -16.56 6.12
CA HIS A 297 31.75 -17.47 5.33
C HIS A 297 30.33 -17.59 5.87
N ASP A 298 30.18 -17.52 7.18
CA ASP A 298 28.89 -17.59 7.85
C ASP A 298 28.55 -16.25 8.51
N LEU A 299 27.35 -15.76 8.23
CA LEU A 299 26.81 -14.52 8.79
C LEU A 299 25.50 -14.83 9.53
N ARG A 300 25.39 -14.32 10.77
CA ARG A 300 24.13 -14.34 11.53
C ARG A 300 23.75 -12.91 11.95
N THR A 301 22.51 -12.56 11.76
CA THR A 301 21.91 -11.35 12.37
C THR A 301 21.38 -11.76 13.73
N ALA A 302 22.16 -11.50 14.79
CA ALA A 302 21.93 -12.10 16.11
C ALA A 302 20.94 -11.34 16.99
N GLU A 303 20.94 -10.01 16.90
CA GLU A 303 20.05 -9.16 17.72
C GLU A 303 19.57 -7.96 16.90
N GLU A 304 18.35 -7.55 17.20
CA GLU A 304 17.73 -6.35 16.66
C GLU A 304 17.06 -5.56 17.79
N ALA A 305 17.15 -4.25 17.73
CA ALA A 305 16.38 -3.36 18.58
C ALA A 305 15.84 -2.19 17.76
N ASN A 306 14.57 -1.89 17.96
CA ASN A 306 13.90 -0.79 17.32
C ASN A 306 13.53 0.28 18.34
N LEU A 307 13.68 1.55 17.97
CA LEU A 307 13.16 2.67 18.71
C LEU A 307 11.93 3.18 17.95
N GLU A 308 10.73 2.93 18.51
CA GLU A 308 9.48 3.34 17.92
C GLU A 308 9.37 4.86 17.83
N LEU A 309 8.68 5.31 16.77
CA LEU A 309 8.45 6.73 16.55
C LEU A 309 7.54 7.32 17.63
N SER A 310 8.08 8.30 18.30
CA SER A 310 7.31 9.24 19.10
C SER A 310 7.71 10.66 18.66
N PRO A 311 6.80 11.65 18.72
CA PRO A 311 7.15 13.06 18.50
C PRO A 311 8.29 13.56 19.39
N ASP A 312 8.54 12.87 20.51
CA ASP A 312 9.52 13.23 21.53
C ASP A 312 10.86 12.47 21.40
N ILE A 313 11.08 11.71 20.32
CA ILE A 313 12.38 11.06 20.08
C ILE A 313 13.42 12.09 19.67
N ASP A 314 14.28 12.39 20.61
CA ASP A 314 15.44 13.23 20.41
C ASP A 314 16.75 12.40 20.28
N ALA A 315 17.84 13.09 20.02
CA ALA A 315 19.17 12.49 19.94
C ALA A 315 19.59 11.77 21.23
N GLU A 316 19.05 12.18 22.38
CA GLU A 316 19.37 11.61 23.69
C GLU A 316 18.71 10.24 23.86
N ALA A 317 17.45 10.09 23.44
CA ALA A 317 16.74 8.82 23.45
C ALA A 317 17.44 7.78 22.56
N ILE A 318 17.88 8.17 21.35
CA ILE A 318 18.64 7.30 20.45
C ILE A 318 19.97 6.89 21.07
N CYS A 319 20.70 7.82 21.67
CA CYS A 319 21.98 7.54 22.35
C CYS A 319 21.79 6.60 23.55
N SER A 320 20.73 6.79 24.33
CA SER A 320 20.43 5.96 25.49
C SER A 320 20.11 4.53 25.06
N LYS A 321 19.26 4.34 24.05
CA LYS A 321 18.94 3.03 23.49
C LYS A 321 20.15 2.34 22.88
N PHE A 322 21.01 3.10 22.18
CA PHE A 322 22.27 2.59 21.66
C PHE A 322 23.15 2.01 22.77
N ILE A 323 23.36 2.74 23.88
CA ILE A 323 24.21 2.31 25.00
C ILE A 323 23.64 1.04 25.66
N GLU A 324 22.33 1.00 25.89
CA GLU A 324 21.63 -0.17 26.42
C GLU A 324 21.87 -1.40 25.52
N PHE A 325 21.55 -1.28 24.23
CA PHE A 325 21.68 -2.35 23.26
C PHE A 325 23.13 -2.81 23.08
N PHE A 326 24.10 -1.85 23.02
CA PHE A 326 25.50 -2.18 22.91
C PHE A 326 25.99 -3.02 24.09
N LYS A 327 25.63 -2.63 25.33
CA LYS A 327 26.05 -3.35 26.55
C LYS A 327 25.44 -4.75 26.58
N CYS A 328 24.15 -4.88 26.29
CA CYS A 328 23.47 -6.17 26.23
C CYS A 328 24.15 -7.10 25.21
N CYS A 329 24.38 -6.63 23.99
CA CYS A 329 25.07 -7.40 22.96
C CYS A 329 26.51 -7.77 23.33
N GLN A 330 27.25 -6.85 23.96
CA GLN A 330 28.61 -7.11 24.36
C GLN A 330 28.69 -8.17 25.49
N GLU A 331 27.75 -8.15 26.40
CA GLU A 331 27.64 -9.16 27.46
C GLU A 331 27.34 -10.54 26.87
N LYS A 332 26.40 -10.64 25.94
CA LYS A 332 25.94 -11.88 25.36
C LYS A 332 26.91 -12.50 24.35
N TYR A 333 27.58 -11.69 23.52
CA TYR A 333 28.38 -12.18 22.40
C TYR A 333 29.86 -11.79 22.44
N GLY A 334 30.25 -10.85 23.28
CA GLY A 334 31.62 -10.41 23.42
C GLY A 334 31.90 -9.05 22.76
N PHE A 335 33.19 -8.77 22.49
CA PHE A 335 33.65 -7.45 22.02
C PHE A 335 33.11 -7.11 20.64
N ILE A 336 32.45 -5.94 20.52
CA ILE A 336 31.93 -5.41 19.25
C ILE A 336 33.06 -4.63 18.56
N ASP A 337 33.52 -5.17 17.42
CA ASP A 337 34.65 -4.61 16.68
C ASP A 337 34.35 -3.25 16.05
N TRP A 338 33.17 -3.12 15.42
CA TRP A 338 32.77 -1.92 14.72
C TRP A 338 31.30 -1.61 14.88
N VAL A 339 30.99 -0.32 14.89
CA VAL A 339 29.63 0.20 14.80
C VAL A 339 29.54 1.07 13.55
N PHE A 340 28.57 0.77 12.67
CA PHE A 340 28.36 1.43 11.39
C PHE A 340 26.98 2.12 11.36
N PRO A 341 26.86 3.35 11.87
CA PRO A 341 25.64 4.14 11.67
C PRO A 341 25.57 4.69 10.26
N ASP A 342 24.33 4.95 9.78
CA ASP A 342 24.10 5.64 8.51
C ASP A 342 24.88 6.97 8.47
N SER A 343 25.59 7.18 7.36
CA SER A 343 26.44 8.36 7.18
C SER A 343 25.67 9.65 6.88
N ALA A 344 24.35 9.59 6.64
CA ALA A 344 23.53 10.76 6.30
C ALA A 344 23.48 11.80 7.43
N SER A 345 23.66 11.38 8.71
CA SER A 345 23.62 12.28 9.85
C SER A 345 24.94 12.32 10.63
N THR A 346 25.87 13.17 10.20
CA THR A 346 27.16 13.40 10.90
C THR A 346 26.94 13.85 12.35
N THR A 347 25.93 14.66 12.61
CA THR A 347 25.59 15.14 13.96
C THR A 347 25.23 13.98 14.88
N MET A 348 24.38 13.05 14.44
CA MET A 348 24.01 11.86 15.22
C MET A 348 25.21 10.95 15.48
N ILE A 349 26.06 10.74 14.49
CA ILE A 349 27.30 9.96 14.66
C ILE A 349 28.17 10.56 15.76
N ASN A 350 28.32 11.88 15.80
CA ASN A 350 29.09 12.57 16.84
C ASN A 350 28.43 12.48 18.23
N SER A 351 27.09 12.53 18.29
CA SER A 351 26.30 12.31 19.51
C SER A 351 26.51 10.88 20.04
N LEU A 352 26.43 9.86 19.18
CA LEU A 352 26.74 8.47 19.56
C LEU A 352 28.17 8.29 20.10
N ARG A 353 29.17 8.89 19.43
CA ARG A 353 30.57 8.86 19.90
C ARG A 353 30.72 9.51 21.27
N SER A 354 30.07 10.64 21.48
CA SER A 354 30.10 11.35 22.78
C SER A 354 29.44 10.50 23.88
N ALA A 355 28.27 9.93 23.61
CA ALA A 355 27.56 9.05 24.53
C ALA A 355 28.37 7.78 24.86
N ALA A 356 28.93 7.11 23.84
CA ALA A 356 29.80 5.95 24.02
C ALA A 356 31.03 6.29 24.90
N ARG A 357 31.68 7.42 24.65
CA ARG A 357 32.82 7.88 25.46
C ARG A 357 32.44 8.09 26.93
N LYS A 358 31.29 8.74 27.18
CA LYS A 358 30.79 8.96 28.55
C LYS A 358 30.46 7.64 29.25
N ALA A 359 29.97 6.64 28.50
CA ALA A 359 29.64 5.31 29.01
C ALA A 359 30.84 4.35 29.12
N GLY A 360 32.06 4.78 28.77
CA GLY A 360 33.29 3.94 28.80
C GLY A 360 33.35 2.91 27.66
N LEU A 361 32.56 3.09 26.59
CA LEU A 361 32.51 2.19 25.43
C LEU A 361 33.56 2.58 24.35
N PRO A 362 33.88 1.67 23.40
CA PRO A 362 34.90 1.91 22.37
C PRO A 362 34.41 2.89 21.29
N TYR A 363 34.30 4.16 21.61
CA TYR A 363 33.78 5.22 20.76
C TYR A 363 34.56 5.43 19.43
N ARG A 364 35.84 5.04 19.37
CA ARG A 364 36.65 5.13 18.15
C ARG A 364 36.25 4.12 17.08
N ASN A 365 35.53 3.08 17.47
CA ASN A 365 35.06 2.04 16.60
C ASN A 365 33.72 2.42 15.91
N ILE A 366 33.16 3.58 16.22
CA ILE A 366 31.94 4.10 15.56
C ILE A 366 32.34 4.85 14.29
N LYS A 367 32.04 4.30 13.13
CA LYS A 367 32.35 4.88 11.81
C LYS A 367 31.10 4.92 10.94
N GLY A 368 30.81 6.08 10.38
CA GLY A 368 29.70 6.18 9.38
C GLY A 368 29.91 5.23 8.20
N CYS A 369 28.82 4.61 7.73
CA CYS A 369 28.85 3.77 6.54
C CYS A 369 29.36 4.56 5.33
N ARG A 370 30.23 3.94 4.50
CA ARG A 370 30.51 4.48 3.17
C ARG A 370 29.34 4.12 2.26
N LYS A 371 28.65 5.11 1.71
CA LYS A 371 27.73 4.89 0.60
C LYS A 371 28.61 4.74 -0.65
N ASN A 372 28.52 3.62 -1.33
CA ASN A 372 29.13 3.50 -2.67
C ASN A 372 28.37 4.47 -3.58
N GLU A 373 29.10 5.39 -4.17
CA GLU A 373 28.65 6.22 -5.27
C GLU A 373 28.39 5.38 -6.52
#